data_f95e5d1ed8e6cc6e2e7d393311a66fc0
#
_entry.id   f95e5d1ed8e6cc6e2e7d393311a66fc0
#
_cell.length_a   1.000
_cell.length_b   1.000
_cell.length_c   1.000
_cell.angle_alpha   90.00
_cell.angle_beta   90.00
_cell.angle_gamma   90.00
#
_symmetry.space_group_name_H-M   'P 1'
#
loop_
_entity.id
_entity.type
_entity.pdbx_description
1 polymer ?
#
loop_
_entity_poly.entity_id
_entity_poly.type
_entity_poly.pdbx_seq_one_letter_code
_entity_poly.pdbx_strand_id
1 'polypeptide(L)'
;MTTTAPKNSPNIGAIVIITIAVAINLVIAKLMAMWSYSWFPPQASSAAPYVDDLFALETGIGSFIFFGCTGVMGWVLLFNRAGKYDESDGAPIEGNTKLEIIWTIIPLVTVLVIAAYTMNVNMKLQNLGPKHKYTIGTDPTALMEADPIADVGPIDVIARQWSWEFVYP
;
A
#
# COMPACT_ATOMS: atom_id res chain seq x y z
N MET A 1 9.71 52.98 -15.03
CA MET A 1 9.37 52.63 -13.64
C MET A 1 9.32 51.12 -13.53
N THR A 2 10.38 50.51 -13.02
CA THR A 2 10.46 49.05 -12.82
C THR A 2 9.81 48.75 -11.49
N THR A 3 8.58 48.28 -11.53
CA THR A 3 7.88 47.71 -10.37
C THR A 3 8.53 46.39 -10.00
N THR A 4 9.42 46.42 -9.02
CA THR A 4 9.91 45.17 -8.39
C THR A 4 8.74 44.47 -7.71
N ALA A 5 8.36 43.28 -8.24
CA ALA A 5 7.39 42.43 -7.58
C ALA A 5 7.83 42.15 -6.12
N PRO A 6 6.92 42.16 -5.14
CA PRO A 6 7.27 41.86 -3.77
C PRO A 6 7.84 40.46 -3.68
N LYS A 7 9.06 40.34 -3.12
CA LYS A 7 9.71 39.07 -2.82
C LYS A 7 8.89 38.39 -1.72
N ASN A 8 8.00 37.47 -2.10
CA ASN A 8 7.23 36.66 -1.14
C ASN A 8 8.21 35.87 -0.28
N SER A 9 8.56 36.40 0.88
CA SER A 9 9.22 35.62 1.92
C SER A 9 8.25 34.51 2.36
N PRO A 10 8.72 33.25 2.47
CA PRO A 10 7.86 32.17 2.89
C PRO A 10 7.23 32.51 4.25
N ASN A 11 5.91 32.36 4.33
CA ASN A 11 5.19 32.57 5.59
C ASN A 11 5.57 31.45 6.56
N ILE A 12 6.45 31.73 7.52
CA ILE A 12 6.97 30.79 8.51
C ILE A 12 5.81 30.09 9.25
N GLY A 13 4.74 30.84 9.58
CA GLY A 13 3.57 30.28 10.23
C GLY A 13 2.89 29.19 9.38
N ALA A 14 2.74 29.43 8.07
CA ALA A 14 2.17 28.43 7.16
C ALA A 14 3.06 27.17 7.06
N ILE A 15 4.38 27.36 6.99
CA ILE A 15 5.32 26.22 6.96
C ILE A 15 5.19 25.39 8.23
N VAL A 16 5.13 26.01 9.40
CA VAL A 16 4.97 25.31 10.68
C VAL A 16 3.67 24.53 10.73
N ILE A 17 2.55 25.14 10.31
CA ILE A 17 1.23 24.45 10.28
C ILE A 17 1.26 23.24 9.35
N ILE A 18 1.80 23.38 8.15
CA ILE A 18 1.91 22.29 7.18
C ILE A 18 2.79 21.18 7.75
N THR A 19 3.93 21.51 8.35
CA THR A 19 4.83 20.51 8.95
C THR A 19 4.14 19.74 10.07
N ILE A 20 3.40 20.40 10.93
CA ILE A 20 2.64 19.75 12.01
C ILE A 20 1.54 18.85 11.41
N ALA A 21 0.80 19.34 10.41
CA ALA A 21 -0.25 18.56 9.76
C ALA A 21 0.31 17.28 9.09
N VAL A 22 1.44 17.38 8.39
CA VAL A 22 2.12 16.22 7.80
C VAL A 22 2.62 15.26 8.87
N ALA A 23 3.18 15.75 9.97
CA ALA A 23 3.63 14.90 11.08
C ALA A 23 2.46 14.13 11.72
N ILE A 24 1.33 14.80 11.96
CA ILE A 24 0.11 14.16 12.47
C ILE A 24 -0.37 13.08 11.49
N ASN A 25 -0.42 13.39 10.19
CA ASN A 25 -0.84 12.46 9.16
C ASN A 25 0.07 11.22 9.09
N LEU A 26 1.38 11.38 9.22
CA LEU A 26 2.34 10.27 9.31
C LEU A 26 2.10 9.39 10.55
N VAL A 27 1.78 9.99 11.69
CA VAL A 27 1.43 9.24 12.91
C VAL A 27 0.15 8.42 12.69
N ILE A 28 -0.89 9.02 12.11
CA ILE A 28 -2.14 8.32 11.78
C ILE A 28 -1.88 7.16 10.82
N ALA A 29 -1.12 7.39 9.75
CA ALA A 29 -0.76 6.36 8.79
C ALA A 29 -0.01 5.17 9.44
N LYS A 30 0.94 5.46 10.33
CA LYS A 30 1.64 4.44 11.11
C LYS A 30 0.69 3.65 12.03
N LEU A 31 -0.21 4.33 12.72
CA LEU A 31 -1.19 3.66 13.59
C LEU A 31 -2.12 2.77 12.78
N MET A 32 -2.57 3.20 11.60
CA MET A 32 -3.39 2.40 10.69
C MET A 32 -2.63 1.16 10.18
N ALA A 33 -1.37 1.32 9.80
CA ALA A 33 -0.51 0.21 9.42
C ALA A 33 -0.32 -0.81 10.56
N MET A 34 -0.14 -0.34 11.79
CA MET A 34 -0.03 -1.22 12.97
C MET A 34 -1.36 -1.91 13.29
N TRP A 35 -2.47 -1.20 13.15
CA TRP A 35 -3.79 -1.75 13.43
C TRP A 35 -4.21 -2.79 12.38
N SER A 36 -3.75 -2.68 11.15
CA SER A 36 -4.08 -3.59 10.06
C SER A 36 -3.70 -5.05 10.34
N TYR A 37 -2.68 -5.30 11.17
CA TYR A 37 -2.31 -6.66 11.61
C TYR A 37 -3.44 -7.37 12.39
N SER A 38 -4.32 -6.61 13.06
CA SER A 38 -5.47 -7.18 13.78
C SER A 38 -6.63 -7.59 12.87
N TRP A 39 -6.59 -7.25 11.59
CA TRP A 39 -7.65 -7.57 10.63
C TRP A 39 -7.52 -8.98 10.06
N PHE A 40 -6.35 -9.59 10.23
CA PHE A 40 -6.07 -10.95 9.77
C PHE A 40 -6.28 -11.98 10.87
N PRO A 41 -6.60 -13.23 10.50
CA PRO A 41 -6.60 -14.34 11.44
C PRO A 41 -5.18 -14.59 11.97
N PRO A 42 -5.03 -15.38 13.06
CA PRO A 42 -3.72 -15.77 13.59
C PRO A 42 -2.84 -16.39 12.51
N GLN A 43 -1.56 -16.00 12.49
CA GLN A 43 -0.59 -16.50 11.53
C GLN A 43 -0.40 -18.02 11.71
N ALA A 44 -0.80 -18.79 10.71
CA ALA A 44 -0.72 -20.27 10.71
C ALA A 44 0.27 -20.83 9.68
N SER A 45 1.04 -19.97 9.00
CA SER A 45 2.05 -20.42 8.05
C SER A 45 3.28 -19.52 8.08
N SER A 46 4.43 -20.04 7.62
CA SER A 46 5.66 -19.26 7.46
C SER A 46 5.56 -18.16 6.39
N ALA A 47 4.54 -18.22 5.53
CA ALA A 47 4.25 -17.22 4.51
C ALA A 47 3.47 -16.02 5.06
N ALA A 48 2.64 -16.22 6.10
CA ALA A 48 1.75 -15.21 6.64
C ALA A 48 2.44 -13.88 7.01
N PRO A 49 3.58 -13.85 7.72
CA PRO A 49 4.24 -12.60 8.06
C PRO A 49 4.57 -11.72 6.86
N TYR A 50 5.01 -12.32 5.76
CA TYR A 50 5.37 -11.56 4.55
C TYR A 50 4.16 -10.90 3.89
N VAL A 51 3.00 -11.56 3.94
CA VAL A 51 1.73 -11.01 3.41
C VAL A 51 1.20 -9.92 4.32
N ASP A 52 1.22 -10.16 5.64
CA ASP A 52 0.76 -9.19 6.64
C ASP A 52 1.60 -7.91 6.62
N ASP A 53 2.93 -8.04 6.52
CA ASP A 53 3.85 -6.89 6.42
C ASP A 53 3.62 -6.08 5.14
N LEU A 54 3.39 -6.76 4.00
CA LEU A 54 3.08 -6.10 2.74
C LEU A 54 1.76 -5.32 2.85
N PHE A 55 0.73 -5.95 3.40
CA PHE A 55 -0.58 -5.32 3.59
C PHE A 55 -0.51 -4.14 4.57
N ALA A 56 0.27 -4.25 5.65
CA ALA A 56 0.47 -3.17 6.60
C ALA A 56 1.16 -1.96 5.94
N LEU A 57 2.18 -2.21 5.10
CA LEU A 57 2.82 -1.16 4.31
C LEU A 57 1.83 -0.45 3.39
N GLU A 58 1.05 -1.21 2.62
CA GLU A 58 0.06 -0.67 1.68
C GLU A 58 -1.05 0.09 2.41
N THR A 59 -1.53 -0.43 3.55
CA THR A 59 -2.50 0.25 4.41
C THR A 59 -1.95 1.57 4.95
N GLY A 60 -0.69 1.60 5.36
CA GLY A 60 -0.02 2.81 5.82
C GLY A 60 0.06 3.87 4.73
N ILE A 61 0.52 3.51 3.54
CA ILE A 61 0.62 4.43 2.39
C ILE A 61 -0.77 4.92 1.96
N GLY A 62 -1.74 4.02 1.84
CA GLY A 62 -3.11 4.36 1.48
C GLY A 62 -3.76 5.29 2.50
N SER A 63 -3.55 5.05 3.79
CA SER A 63 -4.03 5.91 4.87
C SER A 63 -3.39 7.30 4.81
N PHE A 64 -2.09 7.38 4.56
CA PHE A 64 -1.41 8.67 4.42
C PHE A 64 -2.01 9.51 3.30
N ILE A 65 -2.24 8.92 2.14
CA ILE A 65 -2.84 9.60 1.00
C ILE A 65 -4.29 10.01 1.32
N PHE A 66 -5.09 9.07 1.84
CA PHE A 66 -6.49 9.29 2.15
C PHE A 66 -6.70 10.44 3.15
N PHE A 67 -6.03 10.37 4.31
CA PHE A 67 -6.17 11.41 5.33
C PHE A 67 -5.51 12.72 4.92
N GLY A 68 -4.45 12.68 4.13
CA GLY A 68 -3.83 13.86 3.54
C GLY A 68 -4.78 14.61 2.62
N CYS A 69 -5.37 13.93 1.64
CA CYS A 69 -6.34 14.53 0.73
C CYS A 69 -7.60 15.02 1.46
N THR A 70 -8.16 14.19 2.35
CA THR A 70 -9.34 14.55 3.14
C THR A 70 -9.07 15.75 4.05
N GLY A 71 -7.88 15.81 4.65
CA GLY A 71 -7.47 16.93 5.49
C GLY A 71 -7.37 18.25 4.71
N VAL A 72 -6.76 18.24 3.52
CA VAL A 72 -6.70 19.41 2.64
C VAL A 72 -8.09 19.83 2.19
N MET A 73 -8.94 18.90 1.78
CA MET A 73 -10.33 19.18 1.40
C MET A 73 -11.11 19.80 2.57
N GLY A 74 -10.99 19.20 3.75
CA GLY A 74 -11.63 19.72 4.97
C GLY A 74 -11.15 21.14 5.31
N TRP A 75 -9.87 21.39 5.21
CA TRP A 75 -9.30 22.73 5.41
C TRP A 75 -9.92 23.75 4.44
N VAL A 76 -9.95 23.45 3.13
CA VAL A 76 -10.51 24.34 2.11
C VAL A 76 -12.00 24.62 2.39
N LEU A 77 -12.78 23.59 2.70
CA LEU A 77 -14.21 23.73 3.00
C LEU A 77 -14.48 24.55 4.25
N LEU A 78 -13.62 24.53 5.25
CA LEU A 78 -13.83 25.23 6.51
C LEU A 78 -13.34 26.68 6.45
N PHE A 79 -12.18 26.94 5.84
CA PHE A 79 -11.48 28.21 5.93
C PHE A 79 -11.50 29.04 4.64
N ASN A 80 -11.78 28.43 3.48
CA ASN A 80 -11.78 29.14 2.18
C ASN A 80 -13.19 29.27 1.60
N ARG A 81 -14.22 29.31 2.45
CA ARG A 81 -15.59 29.53 2.00
C ARG A 81 -15.84 30.98 1.62
N ALA A 82 -16.57 31.20 0.54
CA ALA A 82 -17.15 32.50 0.23
C ALA A 82 -18.08 32.99 1.36
N GLY A 83 -18.13 34.29 1.59
CA GLY A 83 -19.07 34.90 2.53
C GLY A 83 -20.52 34.61 2.10
N LYS A 84 -21.48 34.66 3.06
CA LYS A 84 -22.92 34.36 2.81
C LYS A 84 -23.55 35.22 1.70
N TYR A 85 -23.00 36.42 1.45
CA TYR A 85 -23.50 37.39 0.47
C TYR A 85 -22.43 37.72 -0.58
N ASP A 86 -21.41 36.89 -0.73
CA ASP A 86 -20.36 37.10 -1.70
C ASP A 86 -20.77 36.41 -3.01
N GLU A 87 -21.19 37.25 -3.97
CA GLU A 87 -21.59 36.83 -5.33
C GLU A 87 -20.42 37.03 -6.33
N SER A 88 -19.21 37.29 -5.84
CA SER A 88 -18.05 37.49 -6.70
C SER A 88 -17.63 36.18 -7.37
N ASP A 89 -17.21 36.25 -8.63
CA ASP A 89 -16.59 35.12 -9.31
C ASP A 89 -15.29 34.73 -8.61
N GLY A 90 -15.03 33.43 -8.56
CA GLY A 90 -13.77 32.90 -8.02
C GLY A 90 -12.56 33.47 -8.77
N ALA A 91 -11.41 33.54 -8.09
CA ALA A 91 -10.18 33.99 -8.75
C ALA A 91 -9.89 33.13 -9.99
N PRO A 92 -9.55 33.71 -11.15
CA PRO A 92 -9.19 32.99 -12.36
C PRO A 92 -7.81 32.33 -12.14
N ILE A 93 -7.82 31.13 -11.54
CA ILE A 93 -6.61 30.36 -11.31
C ILE A 93 -6.40 29.46 -12.51
N GLU A 94 -5.34 29.72 -13.27
CA GLU A 94 -4.89 28.87 -14.36
C GLU A 94 -4.03 27.71 -13.82
N GLY A 95 -3.79 26.68 -14.67
CA GLY A 95 -2.97 25.54 -14.32
C GLY A 95 -1.53 25.91 -13.90
N ASN A 96 -0.91 25.06 -13.12
CA ASN A 96 0.48 25.20 -12.71
C ASN A 96 1.26 23.93 -13.13
N THR A 97 1.96 24.00 -14.26
CA THR A 97 2.69 22.87 -14.84
C THR A 97 3.71 22.25 -13.87
N LYS A 98 4.32 23.04 -12.98
CA LYS A 98 5.24 22.49 -11.97
C LYS A 98 4.53 21.59 -10.95
N LEU A 99 3.37 22.03 -10.48
CA LEU A 99 2.54 21.21 -9.59
C LEU A 99 2.01 19.97 -10.30
N GLU A 100 1.60 20.09 -11.56
CA GLU A 100 1.11 18.99 -12.39
C GLU A 100 2.16 17.90 -12.53
N ILE A 101 3.41 18.26 -12.83
CA ILE A 101 4.53 17.31 -12.91
C ILE A 101 4.76 16.64 -11.54
N ILE A 102 4.76 17.40 -10.46
CA ILE A 102 5.03 16.86 -9.12
C ILE A 102 3.98 15.83 -8.72
N TRP A 103 2.68 16.16 -8.85
CA TRP A 103 1.61 15.24 -8.45
C TRP A 103 1.43 14.04 -9.40
N THR A 104 2.02 14.09 -10.60
CA THR A 104 2.07 12.95 -11.50
C THR A 104 3.25 12.03 -11.17
N ILE A 105 4.45 12.60 -10.95
CA ILE A 105 5.67 11.82 -10.74
C ILE A 105 5.66 11.14 -9.37
N ILE A 106 5.24 11.83 -8.32
CA ILE A 106 5.27 11.25 -6.96
C ILE A 106 4.42 9.97 -6.87
N PRO A 107 3.13 9.94 -7.27
CA PRO A 107 2.35 8.71 -7.26
C PRO A 107 2.92 7.63 -8.18
N LEU A 108 3.41 8.00 -9.37
CA LEU A 108 4.02 7.05 -10.29
C LEU A 108 5.21 6.33 -9.66
N VAL A 109 6.15 7.08 -9.07
CA VAL A 109 7.32 6.50 -8.40
C VAL A 109 6.88 5.65 -7.21
N THR A 110 5.91 6.10 -6.44
CA THR A 110 5.37 5.34 -5.28
C THR A 110 4.82 3.98 -5.73
N VAL A 111 4.01 3.95 -6.79
CA VAL A 111 3.47 2.69 -7.34
C VAL A 111 4.58 1.76 -7.84
N LEU A 112 5.59 2.29 -8.53
CA LEU A 112 6.72 1.48 -9.01
C LEU A 112 7.53 0.88 -7.85
N VAL A 113 7.74 1.63 -6.77
CA VAL A 113 8.42 1.13 -5.57
C VAL A 113 7.60 0.04 -4.87
N ILE A 114 6.29 0.23 -4.72
CA ILE A 114 5.40 -0.79 -4.16
C ILE A 114 5.42 -2.05 -5.03
N ALA A 115 5.31 -1.91 -6.35
CA ALA A 115 5.34 -3.04 -7.28
C ALA A 115 6.65 -3.83 -7.18
N ALA A 116 7.79 -3.16 -7.11
CA ALA A 116 9.10 -3.80 -6.93
C ALA A 116 9.19 -4.53 -5.58
N TYR A 117 8.66 -3.95 -4.51
CA TYR A 117 8.61 -4.58 -3.20
C TYR A 117 7.69 -5.81 -3.20
N THR A 118 6.48 -5.70 -3.75
CA THR A 118 5.54 -6.81 -3.90
C THR A 118 6.14 -7.97 -4.69
N MET A 119 6.86 -7.66 -5.77
CA MET A 119 7.56 -8.66 -6.56
C MET A 119 8.63 -9.40 -5.75
N ASN A 120 9.38 -8.68 -4.91
CA ASN A 120 10.36 -9.28 -4.01
C ASN A 120 9.70 -10.20 -2.97
N VAL A 121 8.59 -9.75 -2.37
CA VAL A 121 7.80 -10.58 -1.43
C VAL A 121 7.29 -11.83 -2.14
N ASN A 122 6.72 -11.70 -3.34
CA ASN A 122 6.22 -12.84 -4.11
C ASN A 122 7.34 -13.87 -4.42
N MET A 123 8.53 -13.41 -4.81
CA MET A 123 9.68 -14.31 -5.01
C MET A 123 10.08 -15.04 -3.72
N LYS A 124 9.99 -14.39 -2.56
CA LYS A 124 10.23 -15.06 -1.28
C LYS A 124 9.16 -16.12 -0.98
N LEU A 125 7.89 -15.79 -1.21
CA LEU A 125 6.78 -16.73 -1.00
C LEU A 125 6.90 -17.99 -1.87
N GLN A 126 7.35 -17.85 -3.12
CA GLN A 126 7.59 -19.00 -4.01
C GLN A 126 8.74 -19.89 -3.56
N ASN A 127 9.65 -19.40 -2.71
CA ASN A 127 10.78 -20.15 -2.18
C ASN A 127 10.57 -20.64 -0.75
N LEU A 128 9.39 -20.40 -0.16
CA LEU A 128 9.01 -20.89 1.16
C LEU A 128 8.49 -22.34 1.02
N GLY A 129 9.31 -23.27 1.36
CA GLY A 129 8.96 -24.68 1.41
C GLY A 129 9.89 -25.58 0.61
N PRO A 130 9.81 -26.90 0.82
CA PRO A 130 10.55 -27.84 0.01
C PRO A 130 10.11 -27.67 -1.45
N LYS A 131 11.09 -27.57 -2.35
CA LYS A 131 10.84 -27.49 -3.80
C LYS A 131 10.30 -28.85 -4.26
N HIS A 132 9.01 -29.07 -4.09
CA HIS A 132 8.37 -30.26 -4.67
C HIS A 132 8.35 -30.11 -6.18
N LYS A 133 9.08 -30.97 -6.84
CA LYS A 133 9.05 -31.11 -8.29
C LYS A 133 7.76 -31.85 -8.62
N TYR A 134 6.70 -31.11 -8.95
CA TYR A 134 5.47 -31.72 -9.47
C TYR A 134 5.76 -32.27 -10.86
N THR A 135 5.86 -33.56 -10.96
CA THR A 135 5.82 -34.25 -12.26
C THR A 135 4.36 -34.50 -12.55
N ILE A 136 3.75 -33.71 -13.42
CA ILE A 136 2.44 -34.07 -14.01
C ILE A 136 2.71 -35.22 -14.99
N GLY A 137 2.67 -36.42 -14.49
CA GLY A 137 2.89 -37.61 -15.29
C GLY A 137 2.05 -38.77 -14.73
N THR A 138 1.48 -39.53 -15.61
CA THR A 138 0.65 -40.73 -15.33
C THR A 138 1.45 -41.89 -14.76
N ASP A 139 2.71 -41.70 -14.39
CA ASP A 139 3.55 -42.76 -13.83
C ASP A 139 3.65 -42.62 -12.31
N PRO A 140 2.97 -43.45 -11.52
CA PRO A 140 3.02 -43.46 -10.08
C PRO A 140 4.40 -43.76 -9.49
N THR A 141 5.35 -44.24 -10.27
CA THR A 141 6.71 -44.56 -9.82
C THR A 141 7.64 -43.33 -9.88
N ALA A 142 7.28 -42.29 -10.62
CA ALA A 142 8.04 -41.03 -10.69
C ALA A 142 7.90 -40.13 -9.44
N LEU A 143 7.03 -40.49 -8.51
CA LEU A 143 6.75 -39.76 -7.28
C LEU A 143 7.70 -40.14 -6.11
N MET A 144 8.61 -41.08 -6.30
CA MET A 144 9.43 -41.63 -5.21
C MET A 144 10.82 -41.01 -5.04
N GLU A 145 11.14 -39.96 -5.77
CA GLU A 145 12.38 -39.20 -5.52
C GLU A 145 12.09 -37.92 -4.71
N ALA A 146 11.43 -38.11 -3.57
CA ALA A 146 11.20 -37.09 -2.58
C ALA A 146 12.39 -37.01 -1.62
N ASP A 147 12.87 -35.81 -1.42
CA ASP A 147 13.89 -35.40 -0.45
C ASP A 147 13.69 -36.08 0.92
N PRO A 148 14.72 -36.60 1.59
CA PRO A 148 14.63 -37.37 2.84
C PRO A 148 14.09 -36.62 4.08
N ILE A 149 13.62 -35.39 3.93
CA ILE A 149 12.96 -34.62 5.01
C ILE A 149 11.43 -34.80 5.00
N ALA A 150 10.85 -35.39 3.98
CA ALA A 150 9.42 -35.63 3.89
C ALA A 150 9.08 -37.04 4.40
N ASP A 151 9.14 -37.24 5.70
CA ASP A 151 8.54 -38.41 6.38
C ASP A 151 7.00 -38.27 6.47
N VAL A 152 6.46 -37.37 5.70
CA VAL A 152 5.01 -37.20 5.50
C VAL A 152 4.70 -37.78 4.11
N GLY A 153 4.05 -38.92 4.09
CA GLY A 153 3.63 -39.56 2.85
C GLY A 153 2.82 -38.64 1.93
N PRO A 154 2.53 -39.04 0.70
CA PRO A 154 1.81 -38.21 -0.25
C PRO A 154 0.45 -37.80 0.33
N ILE A 155 0.14 -36.52 0.25
CA ILE A 155 -1.18 -36.01 0.59
C ILE A 155 -2.04 -36.17 -0.67
N ASP A 156 -3.10 -36.98 -0.58
CA ASP A 156 -4.07 -37.10 -1.65
C ASP A 156 -5.01 -35.86 -1.63
N VAL A 157 -5.04 -35.15 -2.73
CA VAL A 157 -5.93 -33.99 -2.90
C VAL A 157 -7.08 -34.41 -3.82
N ILE A 158 -8.26 -34.56 -3.24
CA ILE A 158 -9.48 -34.91 -3.96
C ILE A 158 -10.29 -33.65 -4.21
N ALA A 159 -10.30 -33.19 -5.45
CA ALA A 159 -11.13 -32.07 -5.88
C ALA A 159 -12.51 -32.56 -6.29
N ARG A 160 -13.56 -32.02 -5.68
CA ARG A 160 -14.96 -32.23 -6.07
C ARG A 160 -15.59 -30.86 -6.36
N GLN A 161 -16.69 -30.84 -7.10
CA GLN A 161 -17.45 -29.60 -7.29
C GLN A 161 -17.84 -29.03 -5.93
N TRP A 162 -17.33 -27.83 -5.63
CA TRP A 162 -17.52 -27.06 -4.42
C TRP A 162 -16.82 -27.57 -3.14
N SER A 163 -15.94 -28.58 -3.20
CA SER A 163 -15.18 -29.04 -2.03
C SER A 163 -13.80 -29.58 -2.39
N TRP A 164 -12.88 -29.41 -1.46
CA TRP A 164 -11.53 -30.00 -1.52
C TRP A 164 -11.34 -30.86 -0.28
N GLU A 165 -10.93 -32.10 -0.49
CA GLU A 165 -10.63 -33.04 0.58
C GLU A 165 -9.13 -33.36 0.53
N PHE A 166 -8.45 -33.21 1.66
CA PHE A 166 -7.04 -33.51 1.81
C PHE A 166 -6.90 -34.72 2.71
N VAL A 167 -6.44 -35.84 2.15
CA VAL A 167 -6.24 -37.09 2.90
C VAL A 167 -4.75 -37.19 3.21
N TYR A 168 -4.44 -37.14 4.50
CA TYR A 168 -3.08 -37.32 5.01
C TYR A 168 -2.83 -38.81 5.27
N PRO A 169 -1.58 -39.35 5.09
CA PRO A 169 -1.22 -40.72 5.37
C PRO A 169 -1.31 -41.06 6.86
#